data_c1093538d6e9cfc86f686ad8827c9210
#
_entry.id   c1093538d6e9cfc86f686ad8827c9210
#
_cell.length_a   1.000
_cell.length_b   1.000
_cell.length_c   1.000
_cell.angle_alpha   90.00
_cell.angle_beta   90.00
_cell.angle_gamma   90.00
#
_symmetry.space_group_name_H-M   'P 1'
#
loop_
_entity.id
_entity.type
_entity.pdbx_description
1 polymer ?
#
loop_
_entity_poly.entity_id
_entity_poly.type
_entity_poly.pdbx_seq_one_letter_code
_entity_poly.pdbx_strand_id
1 'polypeptide(L)'
;RRGRKTVEVRKTCPKLEVPFKVYIYETMDGGRGSGLVFGEFVCIGFDVFRPIGKGISIKRFPALYESCLTLDEIVKYAQGEPVYGWKISQLKLYEEPLKLEDFSRHGFCGMNGTGVCGNADCENYQPSGNYMEPPTCAVNGCTLYEAPQSWCYVEERRDSE
;
A
#
# COMPACT_ATOMS: atom_id res chain seq x y z
N ARG A 1 17.59 11.53 8.22
CA ARG A 1 17.84 11.57 6.74
C ARG A 1 16.68 12.30 6.06
N ARG A 2 16.38 13.54 6.52
CA ARG A 2 15.22 14.32 6.07
C ARG A 2 15.37 14.71 4.58
N GLY A 3 14.33 14.44 3.78
CA GLY A 3 14.16 15.00 2.43
C GLY A 3 14.99 14.40 1.29
N ARG A 4 15.77 13.34 1.52
CA ARG A 4 16.63 12.75 0.47
C ARG A 4 16.00 11.56 -0.25
N LYS A 5 15.03 10.87 0.36
CA LYS A 5 14.35 9.73 -0.24
C LYS A 5 13.20 10.23 -1.11
N THR A 6 13.33 10.07 -2.41
CA THR A 6 12.31 10.43 -3.40
C THR A 6 11.82 9.22 -4.21
N VAL A 7 12.34 8.03 -3.88
CA VAL A 7 11.90 6.76 -4.46
C VAL A 7 11.66 5.74 -3.35
N GLU A 8 10.47 5.19 -3.28
CA GLU A 8 10.11 4.06 -2.40
C GLU A 8 10.21 2.75 -3.15
N VAL A 9 10.96 1.77 -2.64
CA VAL A 9 11.18 0.47 -3.31
C VAL A 9 10.22 -0.58 -2.78
N ARG A 10 9.49 -1.23 -3.70
CA ARG A 10 8.50 -2.28 -3.41
C ARG A 10 8.65 -3.47 -4.35
N LYS A 11 8.27 -4.68 -3.89
CA LYS A 11 8.30 -5.92 -4.70
C LYS A 11 7.23 -5.94 -5.78
N THR A 12 6.17 -5.17 -5.62
CA THR A 12 5.02 -5.14 -6.54
C THR A 12 4.65 -3.71 -6.91
N CYS A 13 3.93 -3.58 -8.00
CA CYS A 13 3.45 -2.33 -8.54
C CYS A 13 1.91 -2.35 -8.58
N PRO A 14 1.22 -1.31 -8.11
CA PRO A 14 -0.24 -1.24 -8.23
C PRO A 14 -0.67 -1.12 -9.69
N LYS A 15 -1.90 -1.55 -9.96
CA LYS A 15 -2.55 -1.42 -11.28
C LYS A 15 -3.29 -0.09 -11.44
N LEU A 16 -2.84 0.95 -10.74
CA LEU A 16 -3.40 2.29 -10.85
C LEU A 16 -2.65 3.10 -11.90
N GLU A 17 -3.38 3.95 -12.60
CA GLU A 17 -2.78 4.99 -13.42
C GLU A 17 -2.15 6.06 -12.55
N VAL A 18 -0.97 6.53 -12.92
CA VAL A 18 -0.31 7.64 -12.23
C VAL A 18 -0.85 8.98 -12.74
N PRO A 19 -0.97 10.02 -11.89
CA PRO A 19 -0.60 10.04 -10.48
C PRO A 19 -1.69 9.48 -9.56
N PHE A 20 -1.30 8.87 -8.42
CA PHE A 20 -2.23 8.44 -7.38
C PHE A 20 -1.65 8.70 -5.99
N LYS A 21 -2.54 8.84 -4.99
CA LYS A 21 -2.19 9.07 -3.58
C LYS A 21 -1.74 7.76 -2.92
N VAL A 22 -0.75 7.86 -2.06
CA VAL A 22 -0.21 6.77 -1.24
C VAL A 22 -0.15 7.23 0.21
N TYR A 23 -0.75 6.48 1.12
CA TYR A 23 -0.63 6.68 2.55
C TYR A 23 0.56 5.91 3.11
N ILE A 24 1.24 6.48 4.09
CA ILE A 24 2.45 5.93 4.69
C ILE A 24 2.14 5.44 6.10
N TYR A 25 2.16 4.12 6.27
CA TYR A 25 1.94 3.45 7.54
C TYR A 25 3.27 3.05 8.19
N GLU A 26 3.42 3.30 9.48
CA GLU A 26 4.56 2.84 10.27
C GLU A 26 4.19 1.54 11.00
N THR A 27 4.83 0.45 10.58
CA THR A 27 4.58 -0.87 11.19
C THR A 27 5.04 -0.94 12.63
N MET A 28 4.26 -1.61 13.48
CA MET A 28 4.72 -2.04 14.81
C MET A 28 5.52 -3.32 14.67
N ASP A 29 6.85 -3.24 14.73
CA ASP A 29 7.73 -4.40 14.72
C ASP A 29 8.44 -4.54 16.07
N GLY A 30 8.17 -5.63 16.77
CA GLY A 30 8.75 -5.92 18.10
C GLY A 30 8.51 -4.81 19.14
N GLY A 31 7.37 -4.11 19.06
CA GLY A 31 7.02 -2.99 19.95
C GLY A 31 7.68 -1.66 19.55
N ARG A 32 8.29 -1.59 18.40
CA ARG A 32 8.82 -0.35 17.79
C ARG A 32 7.89 0.10 16.67
N GLY A 33 7.76 1.42 16.49
CA GLY A 33 6.81 2.02 15.56
C GLY A 33 5.46 2.33 16.19
N SER A 34 4.71 3.23 15.58
CA SER A 34 3.46 3.78 16.12
C SER A 34 2.23 2.94 15.79
N GLY A 35 2.27 2.14 14.71
CA GLY A 35 1.08 1.49 14.19
C GLY A 35 0.07 2.47 13.56
N LEU A 36 0.55 3.62 13.10
CA LEU A 36 -0.29 4.70 12.58
C LEU A 36 0.09 5.08 11.14
N VAL A 37 -0.83 5.70 10.45
CA VAL A 37 -0.59 6.36 9.16
C VAL A 37 -0.10 7.78 9.44
N PHE A 38 1.17 8.04 9.21
CA PHE A 38 1.82 9.29 9.58
C PHE A 38 1.99 10.29 8.45
N GLY A 39 1.54 9.94 7.24
CA GLY A 39 1.64 10.85 6.11
C GLY A 39 1.14 10.25 4.81
N GLU A 40 1.26 11.05 3.76
CA GLU A 40 0.88 10.68 2.40
C GLU A 40 1.86 11.25 1.38
N PHE A 41 1.88 10.67 0.18
CA PHE A 41 2.54 11.25 -0.98
C PHE A 41 1.77 10.93 -2.27
N VAL A 42 2.12 11.61 -3.34
CA VAL A 42 1.62 11.30 -4.68
C VAL A 42 2.66 10.49 -5.43
N CYS A 43 2.32 9.28 -5.86
CA CYS A 43 3.14 8.51 -6.77
C CYS A 43 2.94 9.00 -8.20
N ILE A 44 4.01 9.51 -8.81
CA ILE A 44 3.98 10.12 -10.16
C ILE A 44 4.59 9.23 -11.24
N GLY A 45 4.99 8.01 -10.90
CA GLY A 45 5.60 7.07 -11.84
C GLY A 45 6.42 6.00 -11.15
N PHE A 46 6.97 5.10 -11.97
CA PHE A 46 7.74 3.96 -11.50
C PHE A 46 9.08 3.84 -12.22
N ASP A 47 10.10 3.43 -11.48
CA ASP A 47 11.35 2.88 -12.01
C ASP A 47 11.38 1.37 -11.74
N VAL A 48 11.97 0.59 -12.65
CA VAL A 48 12.08 -0.87 -12.49
C VAL A 48 13.55 -1.22 -12.28
N PHE A 49 13.84 -1.92 -11.20
CA PHE A 49 15.13 -2.48 -10.88
C PHE A 49 15.11 -3.98 -11.19
N ARG A 50 15.89 -4.40 -12.18
CA ARG A 50 15.96 -5.82 -12.59
C ARG A 50 17.28 -6.43 -12.14
N PRO A 51 17.27 -7.50 -11.32
CA PRO A 51 18.49 -8.22 -10.97
C PRO A 51 19.16 -8.81 -12.22
N ILE A 52 20.48 -8.63 -12.34
CA ILE A 52 21.32 -9.22 -13.38
C ILE A 52 22.58 -9.79 -12.72
N GLY A 53 22.65 -11.11 -12.53
CA GLY A 53 23.73 -11.73 -11.80
C GLY A 53 23.85 -11.18 -10.38
N LYS A 54 25.02 -10.61 -10.03
CA LYS A 54 25.26 -9.96 -8.73
C LYS A 54 24.92 -8.45 -8.72
N GLY A 55 24.33 -7.93 -9.80
CA GLY A 55 24.02 -6.52 -9.96
C GLY A 55 22.55 -6.25 -10.28
N ILE A 56 22.26 -5.02 -10.64
CA ILE A 56 20.93 -4.55 -11.02
C ILE A 56 21.00 -3.74 -12.30
N SER A 57 20.13 -4.03 -13.25
CA SER A 57 19.83 -3.14 -14.38
C SER A 57 18.74 -2.15 -13.98
N ILE A 58 19.01 -0.88 -14.17
CA ILE A 58 18.10 0.21 -13.87
C ILE A 58 18.05 1.12 -15.10
N LYS A 59 16.85 1.43 -15.57
CA LYS A 59 16.66 2.35 -16.70
C LYS A 59 17.11 3.78 -16.36
N ARG A 60 16.93 4.18 -15.11
CA ARG A 60 17.27 5.51 -14.59
C ARG A 60 18.20 5.36 -13.37
N PHE A 61 19.50 5.46 -13.60
CA PHE A 61 20.50 5.26 -12.54
C PHE A 61 20.32 6.14 -11.28
N PRO A 62 19.90 7.42 -11.38
CA PRO A 62 19.60 8.23 -10.19
C PRO A 62 18.58 7.62 -9.23
N ALA A 63 17.65 6.77 -9.69
CA ALA A 63 16.66 6.12 -8.83
C ALA A 63 17.27 5.30 -7.69
N LEU A 64 18.48 4.75 -7.88
CA LEU A 64 19.22 4.06 -6.82
C LEU A 64 19.53 5.00 -5.65
N TYR A 65 20.11 6.16 -5.94
CA TYR A 65 20.45 7.15 -4.90
C TYR A 65 19.22 7.79 -4.27
N GLU A 66 18.19 8.00 -5.06
CA GLU A 66 16.90 8.55 -4.64
C GLU A 66 16.12 7.61 -3.72
N SER A 67 16.39 6.29 -3.79
CA SER A 67 15.81 5.30 -2.88
C SER A 67 16.44 5.34 -1.48
N CYS A 68 17.62 5.93 -1.34
CA CYS A 68 18.47 5.87 -0.14
C CYS A 68 18.89 4.45 0.26
N LEU A 69 18.79 3.49 -0.64
CA LEU A 69 19.27 2.12 -0.46
C LEU A 69 20.59 1.93 -1.21
N THR A 70 21.43 1.05 -0.69
CA THR A 70 22.61 0.57 -1.40
C THR A 70 22.21 -0.47 -2.46
N LEU A 71 23.09 -0.72 -3.40
CA LEU A 71 22.90 -1.77 -4.41
C LEU A 71 22.68 -3.14 -3.74
N ASP A 72 23.48 -3.46 -2.74
CA ASP A 72 23.39 -4.74 -2.02
C ASP A 72 22.07 -4.91 -1.28
N GLU A 73 21.56 -3.85 -0.68
CA GLU A 73 20.24 -3.86 -0.02
C GLU A 73 19.12 -4.11 -1.03
N ILE A 74 19.18 -3.51 -2.21
CA ILE A 74 18.17 -3.73 -3.27
C ILE A 74 18.29 -5.15 -3.82
N VAL A 75 19.50 -5.66 -4.10
CA VAL A 75 19.71 -7.03 -4.56
C VAL A 75 19.17 -8.04 -3.55
N LYS A 76 19.49 -7.85 -2.27
CA LYS A 76 18.99 -8.69 -1.18
C LYS A 76 17.47 -8.65 -1.06
N TYR A 77 16.88 -7.46 -1.17
CA TYR A 77 15.43 -7.28 -1.12
C TYR A 77 14.72 -7.90 -2.32
N ALA A 78 15.29 -7.77 -3.52
CA ALA A 78 14.74 -8.27 -4.78
C ALA A 78 14.68 -9.81 -4.85
N GLN A 79 15.64 -10.52 -4.22
CA GLN A 79 15.69 -12.00 -4.21
C GLN A 79 15.63 -12.62 -5.61
N GLY A 80 16.23 -11.98 -6.60
CA GLY A 80 16.23 -12.42 -7.99
C GLY A 80 15.05 -11.90 -8.84
N GLU A 81 14.04 -11.33 -8.24
CA GLU A 81 12.87 -10.79 -8.92
C GLU A 81 12.97 -9.27 -9.14
N PRO A 82 12.29 -8.71 -10.14
CA PRO A 82 12.21 -7.27 -10.32
C PRO A 82 11.56 -6.58 -9.11
N VAL A 83 12.08 -5.40 -8.74
CA VAL A 83 11.46 -4.53 -7.77
C VAL A 83 11.18 -3.16 -8.38
N TYR A 84 10.24 -2.43 -7.81
CA TYR A 84 9.69 -1.20 -8.36
C TYR A 84 9.99 -0.02 -7.45
N GLY A 85 10.60 1.01 -8.02
CA GLY A 85 10.81 2.29 -7.34
C GLY A 85 9.65 3.24 -7.62
N TRP A 86 8.83 3.51 -6.63
CA TRP A 86 7.70 4.44 -6.71
C TRP A 86 8.20 5.86 -6.51
N LYS A 87 8.01 6.74 -7.50
CA LYS A 87 8.48 8.12 -7.46
C LYS A 87 7.59 8.95 -6.54
N ILE A 88 8.19 9.49 -5.50
CA ILE A 88 7.53 10.29 -4.47
C ILE A 88 7.46 11.75 -4.92
N SER A 89 6.27 12.32 -4.87
CA SER A 89 6.00 13.75 -5.02
C SER A 89 5.04 14.21 -3.93
N GLN A 90 5.00 15.49 -3.63
CA GLN A 90 4.04 16.10 -2.71
C GLN A 90 3.95 15.38 -1.35
N LEU A 91 5.10 14.98 -0.78
CA LEU A 91 5.14 14.35 0.54
C LEU A 91 4.56 15.29 1.60
N LYS A 92 3.55 14.81 2.31
CA LYS A 92 2.93 15.49 3.44
C LYS A 92 3.00 14.58 4.67
N LEU A 93 3.59 15.07 5.74
CA LEU A 93 3.54 14.39 7.05
C LEU A 93 2.40 15.00 7.87
N TYR A 94 1.65 14.16 8.56
CA TYR A 94 0.54 14.60 9.39
C TYR A 94 1.05 15.06 10.76
N GLU A 95 0.50 16.14 11.26
CA GLU A 95 0.72 16.58 12.66
C GLU A 95 0.06 15.61 13.63
N GLU A 96 -1.14 15.15 13.27
CA GLU A 96 -1.88 14.12 13.98
C GLU A 96 -1.99 12.88 13.07
N PRO A 97 -1.23 11.80 13.36
CA PRO A 97 -1.31 10.57 12.60
C PRO A 97 -2.68 9.90 12.67
N LEU A 98 -3.11 9.30 11.57
CA LEU A 98 -4.39 8.62 11.45
C LEU A 98 -4.27 7.14 11.88
N LYS A 99 -5.38 6.55 12.33
CA LYS A 99 -5.45 5.13 12.65
C LYS A 99 -5.72 4.32 11.38
N LEU A 100 -5.39 3.03 11.37
CA LEU A 100 -5.79 2.15 10.28
C LEU A 100 -7.30 2.04 10.13
N GLU A 101 -8.03 2.16 11.24
CA GLU A 101 -9.50 2.10 11.29
C GLU A 101 -10.16 3.26 10.52
N ASP A 102 -9.42 4.37 10.29
CA ASP A 102 -9.87 5.49 9.48
C ASP A 102 -9.89 5.17 7.97
N PHE A 103 -9.46 3.96 7.60
CA PHE A 103 -9.40 3.50 6.21
C PHE A 103 -10.24 2.24 5.99
N SER A 104 -10.84 2.16 4.81
CA SER A 104 -11.45 0.94 4.29
C SER A 104 -10.58 0.35 3.20
N ARG A 105 -10.48 -0.97 3.14
CA ARG A 105 -9.85 -1.66 2.02
C ARG A 105 -10.71 -1.46 0.79
N HIS A 106 -10.15 -0.85 -0.25
CA HIS A 106 -10.86 -0.71 -1.52
C HIS A 106 -11.04 -2.06 -2.20
N GLY A 107 -12.24 -2.31 -2.69
CA GLY A 107 -12.62 -3.58 -3.30
C GLY A 107 -13.23 -4.57 -2.31
N PHE A 108 -13.78 -5.62 -2.85
CA PHE A 108 -14.58 -6.58 -2.08
C PHE A 108 -13.80 -7.24 -0.94
N CYS A 109 -14.45 -7.32 0.20
CA CYS A 109 -14.03 -8.06 1.38
C CYS A 109 -14.04 -9.60 1.20
N GLY A 110 -14.11 -10.09 -0.03
CA GLY A 110 -14.08 -11.52 -0.32
C GLY A 110 -12.67 -12.08 -0.22
N MET A 111 -12.44 -13.08 0.61
CA MET A 111 -11.16 -13.78 0.70
C MET A 111 -10.70 -14.40 -0.63
N ASN A 112 -11.53 -14.40 -1.67
CA ASN A 112 -11.30 -15.09 -2.93
C ASN A 112 -11.41 -14.20 -4.18
N GLY A 113 -11.48 -12.89 -4.06
CA GLY A 113 -11.62 -11.99 -5.22
C GLY A 113 -12.96 -12.12 -5.99
N THR A 114 -13.94 -12.81 -5.42
CA THR A 114 -15.24 -13.11 -6.06
C THR A 114 -16.31 -12.05 -5.83
N GLY A 115 -15.99 -11.00 -5.10
CA GLY A 115 -16.99 -9.96 -4.77
C GLY A 115 -17.99 -10.34 -3.68
N VAL A 116 -17.82 -11.51 -3.07
CA VAL A 116 -18.71 -12.04 -2.03
C VAL A 116 -18.15 -11.68 -0.65
N CYS A 117 -18.96 -11.07 0.22
CA CYS A 117 -18.57 -10.85 1.60
C CYS A 117 -18.64 -12.14 2.39
N GLY A 118 -17.49 -12.63 2.87
CA GLY A 118 -17.40 -13.86 3.67
C GLY A 118 -17.45 -13.66 5.17
N ASN A 119 -17.58 -12.45 5.66
CA ASN A 119 -17.57 -12.15 7.10
C ASN A 119 -18.94 -11.74 7.60
N ALA A 120 -19.72 -12.74 8.03
CA ALA A 120 -21.08 -12.53 8.57
C ALA A 120 -21.11 -11.75 9.89
N ASP A 121 -19.98 -11.67 10.62
CA ASP A 121 -19.87 -10.94 11.89
C ASP A 121 -19.49 -9.46 11.68
N CYS A 122 -19.29 -9.04 10.42
CA CYS A 122 -18.97 -7.65 10.09
C CYS A 122 -20.22 -6.78 10.17
N GLU A 123 -20.13 -5.63 10.83
CA GLU A 123 -21.23 -4.64 10.95
C GLU A 123 -21.79 -4.17 9.59
N ASN A 124 -20.97 -4.21 8.55
CA ASN A 124 -21.33 -3.81 7.20
C ASN A 124 -21.76 -4.98 6.30
N TYR A 125 -21.91 -6.19 6.87
CA TYR A 125 -22.34 -7.35 6.14
C TYR A 125 -23.81 -7.23 5.73
N GLN A 126 -24.08 -7.42 4.46
CA GLN A 126 -25.45 -7.53 3.94
C GLN A 126 -25.69 -8.94 3.48
N PRO A 127 -26.53 -9.72 4.20
CA PRO A 127 -26.87 -11.06 3.77
C PRO A 127 -27.59 -11.01 2.42
N SER A 128 -27.41 -12.05 1.66
CA SER A 128 -28.12 -12.24 0.39
C SER A 128 -29.63 -12.22 0.62
N GLY A 129 -30.34 -11.46 -0.17
CA GLY A 129 -31.81 -11.41 -0.14
C GLY A 129 -32.48 -12.62 -0.77
N ASN A 130 -31.75 -13.37 -1.60
CA ASN A 130 -32.19 -14.60 -2.25
C ASN A 130 -30.99 -15.49 -2.62
N TYR A 131 -31.23 -16.74 -3.01
CA TYR A 131 -30.20 -17.73 -3.35
C TYR A 131 -29.35 -17.37 -4.58
N MET A 132 -29.74 -16.38 -5.36
CA MET A 132 -29.06 -15.98 -6.60
C MET A 132 -28.10 -14.80 -6.40
N GLU A 133 -28.22 -14.06 -5.29
CA GLU A 133 -27.41 -12.87 -5.00
C GLU A 133 -26.41 -13.18 -3.90
N PRO A 134 -25.12 -13.02 -4.13
CA PRO A 134 -24.13 -13.22 -3.08
C PRO A 134 -24.25 -12.13 -2.01
N PRO A 135 -23.87 -12.42 -0.75
CA PRO A 135 -23.80 -11.42 0.29
C PRO A 135 -22.79 -10.32 -0.10
N THR A 136 -23.14 -9.09 0.20
CA THR A 136 -22.38 -7.89 -0.18
C THR A 136 -21.90 -7.10 1.05
N CYS A 137 -21.19 -6.02 0.82
CA CYS A 137 -20.75 -5.09 1.86
C CYS A 137 -21.44 -3.73 1.67
N ALA A 138 -22.05 -3.18 2.74
CA ALA A 138 -22.78 -1.92 2.70
C ALA A 138 -21.89 -0.71 2.38
N VAL A 139 -20.60 -0.78 2.69
CA VAL A 139 -19.66 0.36 2.58
C VAL A 139 -18.53 0.11 1.58
N ASN A 140 -18.68 -0.83 0.69
CA ASN A 140 -17.73 -1.09 -0.39
C ASN A 140 -16.29 -1.38 0.07
N GLY A 141 -16.12 -1.95 1.25
CA GLY A 141 -14.80 -2.34 1.78
C GLY A 141 -14.78 -2.54 3.29
N CYS A 142 -13.87 -3.37 3.77
CA CYS A 142 -13.68 -3.62 5.20
C CYS A 142 -12.79 -2.56 5.84
N THR A 143 -13.15 -2.14 7.04
CA THR A 143 -12.26 -1.37 7.91
C THR A 143 -10.92 -2.09 8.09
N LEU A 144 -9.84 -1.36 8.02
CA LEU A 144 -8.51 -1.90 8.23
C LEU A 144 -8.20 -1.94 9.73
N TYR A 145 -8.22 -3.12 10.33
CA TYR A 145 -7.76 -3.34 11.70
C TYR A 145 -6.31 -3.81 11.77
N GLU A 146 -5.81 -4.39 10.68
CA GLU A 146 -4.45 -4.89 10.58
C GLU A 146 -3.77 -4.38 9.33
N ALA A 147 -2.47 -4.06 9.47
CA ALA A 147 -1.66 -3.63 8.35
C ALA A 147 -1.47 -4.76 7.33
N PRO A 148 -1.55 -4.46 6.03
CA PRO A 148 -1.21 -5.42 5.00
C PRO A 148 0.30 -5.75 5.06
N GLN A 149 0.70 -6.94 4.63
CA GLN A 149 2.12 -7.36 4.59
C GLN A 149 3.00 -6.44 3.72
N SER A 150 2.43 -5.75 2.73
CA SER A 150 3.16 -4.84 1.85
C SER A 150 2.37 -3.55 1.64
N TRP A 151 1.33 -3.61 0.83
CA TRP A 151 0.42 -2.50 0.54
C TRP A 151 -0.95 -3.06 0.11
N CYS A 152 -1.99 -2.23 0.20
CA CYS A 152 -3.32 -2.53 -0.34
C CYS A 152 -3.96 -1.25 -0.87
N TYR A 153 -5.01 -1.41 -1.67
CA TYR A 153 -5.87 -0.30 -2.04
C TYR A 153 -6.75 0.07 -0.86
N VAL A 154 -6.85 1.37 -0.59
CA VAL A 154 -7.65 1.91 0.51
C VAL A 154 -8.45 3.12 0.07
N GLU A 155 -9.55 3.36 0.75
CA GLU A 155 -10.31 4.61 0.76
C GLU A 155 -10.29 5.16 2.18
N GLU A 156 -10.06 6.45 2.32
CA GLU A 156 -10.19 7.16 3.58
C GLU A 156 -11.68 7.24 3.93
N ARG A 157 -12.03 6.77 5.12
CA ARG A 157 -13.38 6.92 5.65
C ARG A 157 -13.56 8.41 5.98
N ARG A 158 -14.33 9.09 5.19
CA ARG A 158 -14.77 10.43 5.56
C ARG A 158 -15.84 10.25 6.62
N ASP A 159 -15.61 10.82 7.79
CA ASP A 159 -16.69 10.97 8.75
C ASP A 159 -17.83 11.66 8.01
N SER A 160 -18.98 10.99 7.98
CA SER A 160 -20.22 11.61 7.51
C SER A 160 -20.56 12.71 8.53
N GLU A 161 -20.27 13.96 8.14
CA GLU A 161 -20.77 15.15 8.84
C GLU A 161 -22.30 15.14 8.97
#